data_b6d13c4c327e12c678410c9c3ecb9488
#
_entry.id   b6d13c4c327e12c678410c9c3ecb9488
#
_cell.length_a   1.000
_cell.length_b   1.000
_cell.length_c   1.000
_cell.angle_alpha   90.00
_cell.angle_beta   90.00
_cell.angle_gamma   90.00
#
_symmetry.space_group_name_H-M   'P 1'
#
loop_
_entity.id
_entity.type
_entity.pdbx_description
1 polymer ?
#
loop_
_entity_poly.entity_id
_entity_poly.type
_entity_poly.pdbx_seq_one_letter_code
_entity_poly.pdbx_strand_id
1 'polypeptide(L)'
;MKNHGMNPYLPSWEYVPDGEPHVFGKRVYIYGSHDRFAGYAFCQNDYVCWSAPVDDLTDWQYEGIIYTRAEAAHNEDGRQCLYAPDVTCGPDGRYYLYYALNETSAISVAVCDTPAGKYTYYGDVHYPDGTTLGARPGDEQQFDPGVLTEGKTTWLYSGFCPPLMPGRTGALCYRLTSDMLTVEQTYPAVVPGAQTAKGTGFEGHAFFEASSIRKVGDTYYFIYSSELSHELCYAVSDSPCRGFVYGGTLVDNADLGLCDTARYFTGNNHGSIEQINGRWYVFYHRHTNSSLFCRQGMVEPIEILPDGRIPQVEITTSGPNGAPLPAVELRELPAYAACNLYMTQPPQVNAEAGQNPFPYITQDGADVMPESESKPEAYICNLTPGTVVGFKYLNFQNVTKVSVKTRGMCYYGGFDVLLTADGEPIGTVSAARGNEWTWQTTELAIPDGISAIYFRMKGYGTLSLAAAKFH
;
A
#
# COMPACT_ATOMS: atom_id res chain seq x y z
N MET A 1 -17.63 -6.42 -7.05
CA MET A 1 -17.17 -7.74 -7.58
C MET A 1 -16.46 -8.44 -6.42
N LYS A 2 -16.98 -9.57 -5.94
CA LYS A 2 -16.32 -10.26 -4.82
C LYS A 2 -14.94 -10.73 -5.25
N ASN A 3 -13.93 -10.14 -4.70
CA ASN A 3 -12.57 -10.65 -4.73
C ASN A 3 -12.52 -11.86 -3.79
N HIS A 4 -11.76 -12.90 -4.09
CA HIS A 4 -11.58 -14.05 -3.18
C HIS A 4 -10.89 -13.70 -1.85
N GLY A 5 -10.81 -12.40 -1.50
CA GLY A 5 -10.12 -11.91 -0.32
C GLY A 5 -8.61 -11.99 -0.42
N MET A 6 -8.09 -11.92 -1.65
CA MET A 6 -6.65 -11.90 -1.93
C MET A 6 -6.11 -10.47 -1.99
N ASN A 7 -4.81 -10.34 -1.80
CA ASN A 7 -4.07 -9.14 -2.16
C ASN A 7 -3.74 -9.11 -3.67
N PRO A 8 -3.80 -7.93 -4.33
CA PRO A 8 -4.26 -6.65 -3.78
C PRO A 8 -5.76 -6.69 -3.44
N TYR A 9 -6.19 -5.97 -2.38
CA TYR A 9 -7.57 -6.03 -1.93
C TYR A 9 -8.56 -5.33 -2.87
N LEU A 10 -8.11 -4.38 -3.68
CA LEU A 10 -8.86 -3.76 -4.77
C LEU A 10 -8.64 -4.54 -6.09
N PRO A 11 -9.45 -4.30 -7.12
CA PRO A 11 -9.24 -4.90 -8.44
C PRO A 11 -7.83 -4.67 -8.98
N SER A 12 -7.29 -5.61 -9.75
CA SER A 12 -5.89 -5.59 -10.22
C SER A 12 -5.53 -4.42 -11.15
N TRP A 13 -6.54 -3.75 -11.70
CA TRP A 13 -6.41 -2.55 -12.55
C TRP A 13 -6.59 -1.24 -11.78
N GLU A 14 -6.81 -1.31 -10.45
CA GLU A 14 -6.99 -0.15 -9.59
C GLU A 14 -5.71 0.16 -8.82
N TYR A 15 -5.31 1.41 -8.80
CA TYR A 15 -4.04 1.87 -8.25
C TYR A 15 -4.26 2.96 -7.21
N VAL A 16 -4.80 2.57 -6.05
CA VAL A 16 -5.01 3.42 -4.88
C VAL A 16 -3.98 3.07 -3.81
N PRO A 17 -2.79 3.68 -3.83
CA PRO A 17 -1.79 3.58 -2.78
C PRO A 17 -2.11 4.52 -1.61
N ASP A 18 -1.20 4.54 -0.63
CA ASP A 18 -1.21 5.46 0.49
C ASP A 18 -2.54 5.38 1.27
N GLY A 19 -3.09 4.16 1.39
CA GLY A 19 -4.44 3.93 1.86
C GLY A 19 -4.59 4.21 3.36
N GLU A 20 -5.44 5.20 3.70
CA GLU A 20 -5.92 5.48 5.04
C GLU A 20 -7.29 4.85 5.24
N PRO A 21 -7.38 3.72 5.98
CA PRO A 21 -8.62 3.05 6.28
C PRO A 21 -9.35 3.72 7.44
N HIS A 22 -10.66 3.93 7.29
CA HIS A 22 -11.51 4.42 8.38
C HIS A 22 -12.83 3.67 8.44
N VAL A 23 -13.22 3.23 9.62
CA VAL A 23 -14.53 2.61 9.84
C VAL A 23 -15.54 3.69 10.22
N PHE A 24 -16.50 3.95 9.33
CA PHE A 24 -17.65 4.79 9.60
C PHE A 24 -18.94 3.96 9.52
N GLY A 25 -19.63 3.83 10.64
CA GLY A 25 -20.82 3.02 10.75
C GLY A 25 -20.52 1.52 10.53
N LYS A 26 -21.07 0.95 9.46
CA LYS A 26 -20.91 -0.49 9.13
C LYS A 26 -19.99 -0.75 7.93
N ARG A 27 -19.24 0.23 7.55
CA ARG A 27 -18.31 0.10 6.40
C ARG A 27 -16.93 0.63 6.74
N VAL A 28 -15.92 0.01 6.18
CA VAL A 28 -14.58 0.57 6.08
C VAL A 28 -14.46 1.30 4.76
N TYR A 29 -13.90 2.49 4.81
CA TYR A 29 -13.63 3.35 3.66
C TYR A 29 -12.11 3.49 3.51
N ILE A 30 -11.64 3.50 2.27
CA ILE A 30 -10.23 3.73 1.95
C ILE A 30 -10.11 5.08 1.25
N TYR A 31 -9.28 5.93 1.83
CA TYR A 31 -8.84 7.19 1.25
C TYR A 31 -7.35 7.07 0.92
N GLY A 32 -6.98 7.38 -0.29
CA GLY A 32 -5.59 7.24 -0.72
C GLY A 32 -5.31 8.12 -1.92
N SER A 33 -4.06 8.22 -2.27
CA SER A 33 -3.67 8.76 -3.57
C SER A 33 -4.26 7.91 -4.69
N HIS A 34 -4.24 8.45 -5.91
CA HIS A 34 -4.71 7.68 -7.06
C HIS A 34 -3.69 7.77 -8.19
N ASP A 35 -2.92 6.71 -8.34
CA ASP A 35 -1.92 6.59 -9.39
C ASP A 35 -2.58 6.30 -10.74
N ARG A 36 -1.91 6.69 -11.81
CA ARG A 36 -2.30 6.38 -13.17
C ARG A 36 -1.47 5.20 -13.68
N PHE A 37 -2.11 4.19 -14.26
CA PHE A 37 -1.35 3.13 -14.92
C PHE A 37 -0.44 3.69 -16.03
N ALA A 38 0.81 3.28 -16.03
CA ALA A 38 1.86 3.81 -16.91
C ALA A 38 2.03 5.35 -16.83
N GLY A 39 1.67 5.96 -15.70
CA GLY A 39 1.91 7.37 -15.41
C GLY A 39 3.41 7.69 -15.28
N TYR A 40 3.74 8.96 -15.41
CA TYR A 40 5.12 9.47 -15.35
C TYR A 40 5.44 10.19 -14.01
N ALA A 41 4.45 10.30 -13.13
CA ALA A 41 4.56 10.91 -11.82
C ALA A 41 3.60 10.23 -10.83
N PHE A 42 3.79 10.44 -9.55
CA PHE A 42 2.87 9.99 -8.50
C PHE A 42 1.50 10.67 -8.61
N CYS A 43 0.42 9.97 -8.26
CA CYS A 43 -0.89 10.51 -7.93
C CYS A 43 -1.53 11.32 -9.09
N GLN A 44 -1.45 10.82 -10.32
CA GLN A 44 -1.90 11.56 -11.50
C GLN A 44 -3.41 11.53 -11.74
N ASN A 45 -4.18 10.74 -10.98
CA ASN A 45 -5.63 10.67 -11.07
C ASN A 45 -6.31 11.46 -9.93
N ASP A 46 -7.62 11.66 -10.03
CA ASP A 46 -8.43 12.32 -9.01
C ASP A 46 -8.70 11.37 -7.83
N TYR A 47 -8.95 11.88 -6.64
CA TYR A 47 -9.27 11.02 -5.49
C TYR A 47 -10.57 10.26 -5.71
N VAL A 48 -10.47 8.96 -5.52
CA VAL A 48 -11.60 8.03 -5.48
C VAL A 48 -11.77 7.47 -4.07
N CYS A 49 -12.95 6.95 -3.77
CA CYS A 49 -13.20 6.23 -2.55
C CYS A 49 -13.68 4.81 -2.85
N TRP A 50 -13.16 3.86 -2.13
CA TRP A 50 -13.61 2.49 -2.09
C TRP A 50 -14.06 2.13 -0.69
N SER A 51 -15.08 1.29 -0.56
CA SER A 51 -15.55 0.85 0.74
C SER A 51 -15.96 -0.61 0.72
N ALA A 52 -15.92 -1.26 1.89
CA ALA A 52 -16.40 -2.62 2.10
C ALA A 52 -17.23 -2.73 3.37
N PRO A 53 -18.19 -3.67 3.46
CA PRO A 53 -18.83 -3.99 4.74
C PRO A 53 -17.78 -4.45 5.76
N VAL A 54 -17.90 -4.04 7.02
CA VAL A 54 -16.95 -4.44 8.08
C VAL A 54 -16.92 -5.95 8.35
N ASP A 55 -17.95 -6.67 7.93
CA ASP A 55 -18.09 -8.13 8.05
C ASP A 55 -17.72 -8.89 6.78
N ASP A 56 -17.42 -8.21 5.67
CA ASP A 56 -16.98 -8.82 4.41
C ASP A 56 -15.98 -7.95 3.64
N LEU A 57 -14.70 -8.04 3.98
CA LEU A 57 -13.62 -7.33 3.29
C LEU A 57 -13.28 -7.88 1.90
N THR A 58 -14.10 -8.76 1.35
CA THR A 58 -13.99 -9.24 -0.04
C THR A 58 -14.96 -8.52 -0.96
N ASP A 59 -15.91 -7.73 -0.42
CA ASP A 59 -16.96 -7.04 -1.17
C ASP A 59 -16.69 -5.52 -1.28
N TRP A 60 -15.56 -5.17 -1.88
CA TRP A 60 -15.19 -3.79 -2.15
C TRP A 60 -16.09 -3.17 -3.23
N GLN A 61 -16.60 -1.99 -2.94
CA GLN A 61 -17.48 -1.21 -3.80
C GLN A 61 -16.81 0.14 -4.12
N TYR A 62 -16.89 0.52 -5.39
CA TYR A 62 -16.48 1.85 -5.85
C TYR A 62 -17.56 2.87 -5.48
N GLU A 63 -17.21 3.86 -4.70
CA GLU A 63 -18.12 4.92 -4.25
C GLU A 63 -18.11 6.14 -5.19
N GLY A 64 -17.09 6.27 -6.04
CA GLY A 64 -16.96 7.36 -7.01
C GLY A 64 -15.73 8.22 -6.79
N ILE A 65 -15.59 9.23 -7.67
CA ILE A 65 -14.62 10.31 -7.51
C ILE A 65 -15.15 11.23 -6.41
N ILE A 66 -14.39 11.36 -5.31
CA ILE A 66 -14.77 12.15 -4.14
C ILE A 66 -14.24 13.59 -4.18
N TYR A 67 -13.09 13.82 -4.86
CA TYR A 67 -12.48 15.15 -5.03
C TYR A 67 -11.59 15.18 -6.25
N THR A 68 -11.66 16.24 -7.06
CA THR A 68 -10.87 16.36 -8.29
C THR A 68 -9.71 17.32 -8.11
N ARG A 69 -8.64 17.13 -8.88
CA ARG A 69 -7.50 18.05 -8.93
C ARG A 69 -7.90 19.46 -9.34
N ALA A 70 -8.88 19.58 -10.23
CA ALA A 70 -9.37 20.86 -10.71
C ALA A 70 -10.21 21.63 -9.67
N GLU A 71 -10.77 20.94 -8.67
CA GLU A 71 -11.50 21.53 -7.54
C GLU A 71 -10.57 21.96 -6.40
N ALA A 72 -9.32 21.47 -6.41
CA ALA A 72 -8.34 21.79 -5.37
C ALA A 72 -7.91 23.27 -5.48
N ALA A 73 -7.94 23.98 -4.35
CA ALA A 73 -7.37 25.32 -4.28
C ALA A 73 -5.88 25.29 -4.64
N HIS A 74 -5.38 26.36 -5.21
CA HIS A 74 -3.99 26.48 -5.71
C HIS A 74 -3.65 25.55 -6.87
N ASN A 75 -4.65 24.99 -7.55
CA ASN A 75 -4.51 24.08 -8.68
C ASN A 75 -5.54 24.34 -9.79
N GLU A 76 -5.80 25.60 -10.11
CA GLU A 76 -6.84 26.01 -11.05
C GLU A 76 -6.61 25.47 -12.47
N ASP A 77 -5.36 25.15 -12.83
CA ASP A 77 -5.02 24.53 -14.11
C ASP A 77 -5.05 22.98 -14.08
N GLY A 78 -5.30 22.38 -12.89
CA GLY A 78 -5.39 20.95 -12.69
C GLY A 78 -4.08 20.17 -12.92
N ARG A 79 -2.90 20.83 -12.91
CA ARG A 79 -1.61 20.22 -13.21
C ARG A 79 -0.96 19.57 -12.00
N GLN A 80 -1.18 20.14 -10.82
CA GLN A 80 -0.65 19.57 -9.60
C GLN A 80 -1.40 18.28 -9.23
N CYS A 81 -0.69 17.36 -8.62
CA CYS A 81 -1.22 16.07 -8.19
C CYS A 81 -1.69 16.13 -6.74
N LEU A 82 -2.76 15.41 -6.44
CA LEU A 82 -3.31 15.23 -5.10
C LEU A 82 -2.55 14.09 -4.42
N TYR A 83 -1.68 14.43 -3.45
CA TYR A 83 -0.87 13.46 -2.71
C TYR A 83 -1.65 12.87 -1.54
N ALA A 84 -1.02 11.97 -0.79
CA ALA A 84 -1.67 11.16 0.25
C ALA A 84 -2.65 11.98 1.12
N PRO A 85 -3.93 11.62 1.16
CA PRO A 85 -4.94 12.26 2.00
C PRO A 85 -5.18 11.47 3.27
N ASP A 86 -5.74 12.13 4.29
CA ASP A 86 -6.41 11.48 5.41
C ASP A 86 -7.76 12.13 5.71
N VAL A 87 -8.69 11.37 6.30
CA VAL A 87 -10.04 11.82 6.59
C VAL A 87 -10.42 11.61 8.05
N THR A 88 -11.04 12.61 8.67
CA THR A 88 -11.61 12.47 10.00
C THR A 88 -13.05 12.99 10.06
N CYS A 89 -13.84 12.44 10.97
CA CYS A 89 -15.16 13.00 11.31
C CYS A 89 -14.97 14.13 12.33
N GLY A 90 -15.34 15.35 11.96
CA GLY A 90 -15.26 16.52 12.84
C GLY A 90 -16.26 16.54 13.97
N PRO A 91 -16.12 17.47 14.93
CA PRO A 91 -17.04 17.61 16.04
C PRO A 91 -18.49 17.95 15.65
N ASP A 92 -18.66 18.48 14.46
CA ASP A 92 -19.98 18.82 13.87
C ASP A 92 -20.62 17.67 13.09
N GLY A 93 -19.94 16.53 13.01
CA GLY A 93 -20.42 15.33 12.32
C GLY A 93 -20.15 15.30 10.81
N ARG A 94 -19.48 16.32 10.27
CA ARG A 94 -19.03 16.31 8.88
C ARG A 94 -17.67 15.61 8.74
N TYR A 95 -17.33 15.23 7.52
CA TYR A 95 -16.09 14.56 7.18
C TYR A 95 -15.12 15.55 6.54
N TYR A 96 -13.90 15.62 7.06
CA TYR A 96 -12.86 16.55 6.67
C TYR A 96 -11.70 15.77 6.05
N LEU A 97 -11.43 16.02 4.78
CA LEU A 97 -10.36 15.42 4.01
C LEU A 97 -9.19 16.41 3.97
N TYR A 98 -8.08 16.03 4.58
CA TYR A 98 -6.81 16.77 4.58
C TYR A 98 -5.93 16.23 3.46
N TYR A 99 -5.31 17.12 2.69
CA TYR A 99 -4.47 16.73 1.57
C TYR A 99 -3.35 17.73 1.32
N ALA A 100 -2.32 17.30 0.59
CA ALA A 100 -1.25 18.14 0.07
C ALA A 100 -1.21 18.06 -1.46
N LEU A 101 -0.72 19.14 -2.09
CA LEU A 101 -0.36 19.16 -3.50
C LEU A 101 1.15 19.00 -3.64
N ASN A 102 1.60 18.43 -4.76
CA ASN A 102 3.03 18.13 -4.98
C ASN A 102 3.96 19.34 -5.04
N GLU A 103 3.44 20.54 -5.35
CA GLU A 103 4.26 21.75 -5.52
C GLU A 103 4.01 22.83 -4.45
N THR A 104 3.19 22.50 -3.43
CA THR A 104 2.89 23.43 -2.34
C THR A 104 3.35 22.89 -1.00
N SER A 105 3.66 23.80 -0.06
CA SER A 105 3.92 23.42 1.33
C SER A 105 2.73 23.84 2.20
N ALA A 106 1.53 23.37 1.82
CA ALA A 106 0.30 23.66 2.55
C ALA A 106 -0.50 22.37 2.73
N ILE A 107 -1.20 22.27 3.83
CA ILE A 107 -2.25 21.27 4.01
C ILE A 107 -3.59 21.95 3.77
N SER A 108 -4.25 21.52 2.72
CA SER A 108 -5.60 21.97 2.37
C SER A 108 -6.65 21.00 2.87
N VAL A 109 -7.86 21.49 3.10
CA VAL A 109 -8.96 20.72 3.66
C VAL A 109 -10.17 20.85 2.76
N ALA A 110 -10.80 19.71 2.46
CA ALA A 110 -12.09 19.65 1.83
C ALA A 110 -13.10 18.98 2.77
N VAL A 111 -14.38 19.28 2.64
CA VAL A 111 -15.43 18.82 3.57
C VAL A 111 -16.61 18.21 2.83
N CYS A 112 -17.23 17.20 3.45
CA CYS A 112 -18.44 16.54 2.97
C CYS A 112 -19.35 16.13 4.14
N ASP A 113 -20.65 16.03 3.89
CA ASP A 113 -21.63 15.56 4.89
C ASP A 113 -21.66 14.03 5.03
N THR A 114 -21.05 13.31 4.11
CA THR A 114 -21.00 11.84 4.10
C THR A 114 -19.57 11.35 3.82
N PRO A 115 -19.18 10.15 4.30
CA PRO A 115 -17.80 9.68 4.18
C PRO A 115 -17.33 9.53 2.73
N ALA A 116 -18.20 9.16 1.80
CA ALA A 116 -17.85 8.93 0.39
C ALA A 116 -18.61 9.84 -0.60
N GLY A 117 -19.13 10.99 -0.12
CA GLY A 117 -19.75 11.98 -1.00
C GLY A 117 -18.72 12.84 -1.73
N LYS A 118 -19.20 13.78 -2.52
CA LYS A 118 -18.35 14.80 -3.12
C LYS A 118 -17.90 15.81 -2.08
N TYR A 119 -16.60 15.86 -1.85
CA TYR A 119 -15.98 16.86 -1.00
C TYR A 119 -15.89 18.20 -1.74
N THR A 120 -15.95 19.29 -0.98
CA THR A 120 -15.76 20.66 -1.49
C THR A 120 -14.66 21.33 -0.68
N TYR A 121 -13.84 22.16 -1.35
CA TYR A 121 -12.80 22.91 -0.67
C TYR A 121 -13.36 23.71 0.50
N TYR A 122 -12.73 23.58 1.68
CA TYR A 122 -13.15 24.21 2.91
C TYR A 122 -12.20 25.34 3.35
N GLY A 123 -10.89 25.11 3.22
CA GLY A 123 -9.86 26.09 3.58
C GLY A 123 -8.49 25.44 3.65
N ASP A 124 -7.46 26.27 3.88
CA ASP A 124 -6.12 25.79 4.20
C ASP A 124 -5.91 25.85 5.72
N VAL A 125 -5.14 24.90 6.24
CA VAL A 125 -4.68 24.97 7.64
C VAL A 125 -3.81 26.20 7.80
N HIS A 126 -4.10 27.01 8.81
CA HIS A 126 -3.46 28.32 9.02
C HIS A 126 -3.23 28.63 10.50
N TYR A 127 -2.32 29.56 10.75
CA TYR A 127 -2.10 30.14 12.08
C TYR A 127 -3.23 31.13 12.44
N PRO A 128 -3.35 31.54 13.74
CA PRO A 128 -4.40 32.46 14.17
C PRO A 128 -4.38 33.86 13.49
N ASP A 129 -3.26 34.23 12.90
CA ASP A 129 -3.13 35.47 12.13
C ASP A 129 -3.54 35.31 10.66
N GLY A 130 -4.02 34.14 10.25
CA GLY A 130 -4.43 33.83 8.89
C GLY A 130 -3.30 33.42 7.96
N THR A 131 -2.05 33.36 8.42
CA THR A 131 -0.93 32.86 7.60
C THR A 131 -1.07 31.34 7.42
N THR A 132 -1.04 30.88 6.18
CA THR A 132 -1.10 29.44 5.85
C THR A 132 0.05 28.69 6.55
N LEU A 133 -0.25 27.50 7.08
CA LEU A 133 0.75 26.63 7.68
C LEU A 133 1.75 26.18 6.59
N GLY A 134 3.05 26.30 6.89
CA GLY A 134 4.13 26.07 5.94
C GLY A 134 4.60 27.31 5.18
N ALA A 135 3.95 28.48 5.36
CA ALA A 135 4.29 29.71 4.65
C ALA A 135 5.13 30.70 5.47
N ARG A 136 5.28 30.52 6.77
CA ARG A 136 6.10 31.40 7.61
C ARG A 136 7.59 31.12 7.39
N PRO A 137 8.45 32.13 7.47
CA PRO A 137 9.89 31.91 7.48
C PRO A 137 10.31 30.96 8.60
N GLY A 138 10.94 29.84 8.25
CA GLY A 138 11.35 28.81 9.20
C GLY A 138 10.35 27.66 9.38
N ASP A 139 9.19 27.73 8.78
CA ASP A 139 8.29 26.58 8.72
C ASP A 139 8.95 25.44 7.92
N GLU A 140 8.79 24.24 8.42
CA GLU A 140 9.15 23.02 7.67
C GLU A 140 8.07 22.70 6.62
N GLN A 141 8.44 21.94 5.61
CA GLN A 141 7.51 21.52 4.56
C GLN A 141 6.38 20.68 5.15
N GLN A 142 5.16 21.05 4.80
CA GLN A 142 3.96 20.30 5.13
C GLN A 142 3.69 19.28 4.03
N PHE A 143 3.46 18.02 4.42
CA PHE A 143 3.29 16.91 3.49
C PHE A 143 2.65 15.71 4.18
N ASP A 144 1.93 14.86 3.44
CA ASP A 144 1.31 13.62 3.91
C ASP A 144 0.58 13.80 5.26
N PRO A 145 -0.55 14.50 5.28
CA PRO A 145 -1.26 14.74 6.52
C PRO A 145 -1.85 13.46 7.12
N GLY A 146 -1.66 13.26 8.42
CA GLY A 146 -2.42 12.32 9.23
C GLY A 146 -3.31 13.08 10.22
N VAL A 147 -4.55 12.67 10.44
CA VAL A 147 -5.47 13.43 11.27
C VAL A 147 -6.28 12.55 12.22
N LEU A 148 -6.41 13.02 13.48
CA LEU A 148 -7.20 12.35 14.52
C LEU A 148 -8.09 13.35 15.25
N THR A 149 -9.40 13.11 15.29
CA THR A 149 -10.33 13.90 16.09
C THR A 149 -10.78 13.13 17.32
N GLU A 150 -10.57 13.74 18.51
CA GLU A 150 -10.99 13.23 19.79
C GLU A 150 -11.93 14.24 20.47
N GLY A 151 -13.22 13.97 20.44
CA GLY A 151 -14.24 14.89 20.97
C GLY A 151 -14.24 16.23 20.23
N LYS A 152 -13.69 17.28 20.83
CA LYS A 152 -13.60 18.62 20.23
C LYS A 152 -12.18 19.01 19.81
N THR A 153 -11.23 18.12 19.99
CA THR A 153 -9.82 18.37 19.67
C THR A 153 -9.44 17.59 18.43
N THR A 154 -8.82 18.26 17.48
CA THR A 154 -8.26 17.62 16.29
C THR A 154 -6.75 17.77 16.30
N TRP A 155 -6.08 16.66 16.06
CA TRP A 155 -4.63 16.55 15.93
C TRP A 155 -4.29 16.34 14.47
N LEU A 156 -3.47 17.22 13.92
CA LEU A 156 -2.92 17.11 12.56
C LEU A 156 -1.43 16.78 12.67
N TYR A 157 -1.01 15.79 11.90
CA TYR A 157 0.41 15.42 11.75
C TYR A 157 0.81 15.65 10.30
N SER A 158 2.07 16.01 10.10
CA SER A 158 2.58 16.31 8.76
C SER A 158 4.11 16.29 8.78
N GLY A 159 4.73 16.21 7.62
CA GLY A 159 6.17 16.38 7.48
C GLY A 159 6.77 15.61 6.31
N PHE A 160 7.93 16.08 5.87
CA PHE A 160 8.72 15.47 4.82
C PHE A 160 10.20 15.62 5.14
N CYS A 161 10.85 14.51 5.49
CA CYS A 161 12.20 14.48 6.03
C CYS A 161 13.15 13.57 5.24
N PRO A 162 13.43 13.87 3.94
CA PRO A 162 14.42 13.11 3.20
C PRO A 162 15.76 13.09 3.96
N PRO A 163 16.43 11.93 4.10
CA PRO A 163 17.61 11.79 4.95
C PRO A 163 18.76 12.76 4.65
N LEU A 164 18.90 13.18 3.39
CA LEU A 164 19.94 14.11 2.95
C LEU A 164 19.50 15.58 2.88
N MET A 165 18.24 15.89 3.18
CA MET A 165 17.73 17.27 3.15
C MET A 165 17.93 17.97 4.50
N PRO A 166 18.73 19.06 4.57
CA PRO A 166 18.98 19.75 5.83
C PRO A 166 17.75 20.53 6.32
N GLY A 167 17.71 20.78 7.63
CA GLY A 167 16.67 21.59 8.26
C GLY A 167 15.32 20.89 8.43
N ARG A 168 15.30 19.56 8.33
CA ARG A 168 14.12 18.74 8.63
C ARG A 168 14.30 18.09 9.99
N THR A 169 13.34 18.32 10.91
CA THR A 169 13.49 17.85 12.30
C THR A 169 12.78 16.52 12.55
N GLY A 170 11.68 16.27 11.87
CA GLY A 170 10.87 15.05 12.03
C GLY A 170 9.40 15.27 11.71
N ALA A 171 8.56 14.37 12.17
CA ALA A 171 7.12 14.52 12.09
C ALA A 171 6.66 15.71 12.96
N LEU A 172 5.84 16.56 12.40
CA LEU A 172 5.26 17.71 13.05
C LEU A 172 3.85 17.37 13.55
N CYS A 173 3.43 17.93 14.68
CA CYS A 173 2.08 17.76 15.20
C CYS A 173 1.48 19.12 15.55
N TYR A 174 0.22 19.29 15.22
CA TYR A 174 -0.55 20.51 15.44
C TYR A 174 -1.86 20.18 16.14
N ARG A 175 -2.20 20.94 17.18
CA ARG A 175 -3.55 20.94 17.72
C ARG A 175 -4.36 22.00 16.99
N LEU A 176 -5.47 21.59 16.38
CA LEU A 176 -6.38 22.49 15.69
C LEU A 176 -7.55 22.91 16.59
N THR A 177 -8.10 24.08 16.31
CA THR A 177 -9.37 24.54 16.90
C THR A 177 -10.55 23.77 16.28
N SER A 178 -11.75 23.97 16.83
CA SER A 178 -12.97 23.27 16.38
C SER A 178 -13.43 23.65 14.96
N ASP A 179 -12.81 24.64 14.34
CA ASP A 179 -13.03 24.98 12.93
C ASP A 179 -12.28 24.05 11.94
N MET A 180 -11.46 23.13 12.47
CA MET A 180 -10.69 22.15 11.69
C MET A 180 -9.53 22.76 10.86
N LEU A 181 -9.27 24.06 10.96
CA LEU A 181 -8.27 24.79 10.14
C LEU A 181 -7.23 25.54 10.97
N THR A 182 -7.66 26.19 12.09
CA THR A 182 -6.78 27.09 12.82
C THR A 182 -5.85 26.34 13.77
N VAL A 183 -4.55 26.53 13.62
CA VAL A 183 -3.52 25.99 14.51
C VAL A 183 -3.58 26.67 15.87
N GLU A 184 -3.94 25.94 16.92
CA GLU A 184 -3.93 26.41 18.28
C GLU A 184 -2.55 26.24 18.93
N GLN A 185 -1.88 25.11 18.63
CA GLN A 185 -0.56 24.79 19.20
C GLN A 185 0.25 23.91 18.26
N THR A 186 1.57 24.14 18.22
CA THR A 186 2.55 23.39 17.42
C THR A 186 3.45 22.56 18.31
N TYR A 187 3.76 21.33 17.90
CA TYR A 187 4.68 20.40 18.54
C TYR A 187 5.66 19.87 17.49
N PRO A 188 6.91 20.35 17.46
CA PRO A 188 7.89 19.90 16.49
C PRO A 188 8.49 18.55 16.85
N ALA A 189 8.92 17.80 15.85
CA ALA A 189 9.70 16.57 15.97
C ALA A 189 9.11 15.54 16.95
N VAL A 190 7.78 15.28 16.85
CA VAL A 190 7.12 14.27 17.71
C VAL A 190 7.67 12.85 17.44
N VAL A 191 8.11 12.58 16.21
CA VAL A 191 8.97 11.45 15.82
C VAL A 191 10.16 12.06 15.06
N PRO A 192 11.41 11.79 15.45
CA PRO A 192 12.57 12.44 14.85
C PRO A 192 12.83 11.98 13.43
N GLY A 193 13.27 12.90 12.56
CA GLY A 193 13.83 12.60 11.25
C GLY A 193 15.28 12.14 11.33
N ALA A 194 15.85 11.63 10.22
CA ALA A 194 17.20 11.05 10.18
C ALA A 194 18.30 11.96 10.76
N GLN A 195 18.17 13.28 10.62
CA GLN A 195 19.16 14.25 11.13
C GLN A 195 19.06 14.49 12.64
N THR A 196 17.93 14.16 13.25
CA THR A 196 17.67 14.39 14.68
C THR A 196 17.51 13.09 15.48
N ALA A 197 17.54 11.94 14.83
CA ALA A 197 17.30 10.63 15.45
C ALA A 197 18.40 10.16 16.40
N LYS A 198 19.62 10.71 16.31
CA LYS A 198 20.76 10.23 17.10
C LYS A 198 20.50 10.29 18.60
N GLY A 199 20.58 9.15 19.28
CA GLY A 199 20.37 9.00 20.71
C GLY A 199 18.90 8.94 21.13
N THR A 200 17.97 8.78 20.20
CA THR A 200 16.52 8.76 20.46
C THR A 200 15.90 7.36 20.40
N GLY A 201 16.62 6.37 19.86
CA GLY A 201 16.10 5.01 19.60
C GLY A 201 15.41 4.84 18.25
N PHE A 202 15.40 5.89 17.42
CA PHE A 202 14.86 5.85 16.05
C PHE A 202 15.95 5.73 14.97
N GLU A 203 17.21 5.57 15.35
CA GLU A 203 18.31 5.43 14.40
C GLU A 203 18.11 4.24 13.44
N GLY A 204 18.19 4.49 12.16
CA GLY A 204 17.93 3.50 11.10
C GLY A 204 16.44 3.35 10.76
N HIS A 205 15.55 3.95 11.55
CA HIS A 205 14.09 3.91 11.37
C HIS A 205 13.46 5.28 11.60
N ALA A 206 14.21 6.34 11.37
CA ALA A 206 13.75 7.71 11.57
C ALA A 206 12.62 8.08 10.60
N PHE A 207 11.79 9.06 10.99
CA PHE A 207 10.67 9.54 10.18
C PHE A 207 11.16 10.10 8.84
N PHE A 208 10.50 9.66 7.77
CA PHE A 208 10.67 10.21 6.43
C PHE A 208 9.42 10.96 5.98
N GLU A 209 8.28 10.29 5.88
CA GLU A 209 6.99 10.80 5.40
C GLU A 209 5.84 9.89 5.87
N ALA A 210 4.63 10.03 5.30
CA ALA A 210 3.51 9.12 5.52
C ALA A 210 2.95 9.14 6.94
N SER A 211 2.63 10.34 7.45
CA SER A 211 2.07 10.49 8.79
C SER A 211 0.68 9.87 8.90
N SER A 212 0.50 8.94 9.83
CA SER A 212 -0.80 8.42 10.23
C SER A 212 -0.86 8.18 11.72
N ILE A 213 -2.05 8.24 12.31
CA ILE A 213 -2.22 8.13 13.76
C ILE A 213 -3.48 7.34 14.12
N ARG A 214 -3.36 6.43 15.07
CA ARG A 214 -4.51 5.71 15.66
C ARG A 214 -4.38 5.68 17.17
N LYS A 215 -5.53 5.67 17.86
CA LYS A 215 -5.59 5.47 19.30
C LYS A 215 -6.18 4.12 19.64
N VAL A 216 -5.47 3.35 20.44
CA VAL A 216 -5.87 2.01 20.91
C VAL A 216 -5.87 2.02 22.44
N GLY A 217 -7.07 2.04 23.02
CA GLY A 217 -7.17 2.28 24.47
C GLY A 217 -6.64 3.65 24.85
N ASP A 218 -5.62 3.69 25.69
CA ASP A 218 -4.95 4.93 26.13
C ASP A 218 -3.62 5.19 25.39
N THR A 219 -3.28 4.34 24.40
CA THR A 219 -2.02 4.44 23.65
C THR A 219 -2.26 5.00 22.24
N TYR A 220 -1.43 5.93 21.84
CA TYR A 220 -1.37 6.45 20.46
C TYR A 220 -0.30 5.69 19.68
N TYR A 221 -0.69 5.23 18.49
CA TYR A 221 0.18 4.59 17.51
C TYR A 221 0.36 5.56 16.35
N PHE A 222 1.56 6.06 16.19
CA PHE A 222 1.95 6.89 15.04
C PHE A 222 2.61 5.98 14.01
N ILE A 223 1.99 5.86 12.85
CA ILE A 223 2.44 5.04 11.73
C ILE A 223 3.14 5.95 10.73
N TYR A 224 4.26 5.51 10.16
CA TYR A 224 5.05 6.35 9.26
C TYR A 224 5.98 5.52 8.36
N SER A 225 6.38 6.10 7.22
CA SER A 225 7.47 5.59 6.39
C SER A 225 8.81 6.03 6.98
N SER A 226 9.74 5.09 7.13
CA SER A 226 11.06 5.38 7.69
C SER A 226 12.03 5.93 6.65
N GLU A 227 13.21 6.37 7.10
CA GLU A 227 14.33 6.80 6.26
C GLU A 227 14.78 5.76 5.24
N LEU A 228 14.41 4.48 5.41
CA LEU A 228 14.64 3.41 4.44
C LEU A 228 13.60 3.38 3.32
N SER A 229 12.50 4.12 3.47
CA SER A 229 11.42 4.29 2.50
C SER A 229 10.52 3.05 2.30
N HIS A 230 11.08 1.84 2.23
CA HIS A 230 10.34 0.60 1.92
C HIS A 230 9.65 -0.05 3.12
N GLU A 231 9.95 0.37 4.33
CA GLU A 231 9.31 -0.11 5.56
C GLU A 231 8.28 0.88 6.10
N LEU A 232 7.16 0.35 6.55
CA LEU A 232 6.16 1.07 7.33
C LEU A 232 6.38 0.77 8.80
N CYS A 233 6.76 1.79 9.57
CA CYS A 233 7.09 1.70 10.98
C CYS A 233 5.96 2.24 11.86
N TYR A 234 6.07 1.99 13.16
CA TYR A 234 5.22 2.66 14.15
C TYR A 234 6.00 3.11 15.38
N ALA A 235 5.47 4.15 16.00
CA ALA A 235 5.91 4.64 17.30
C ALA A 235 4.71 4.72 18.24
N VAL A 236 4.95 4.58 19.55
CA VAL A 236 3.90 4.57 20.56
C VAL A 236 4.11 5.65 21.62
N SER A 237 3.00 6.20 22.12
CA SER A 237 3.00 7.17 23.21
C SER A 237 1.69 7.13 24.00
N ASP A 238 1.71 7.61 25.24
CA ASP A 238 0.52 7.93 26.05
C ASP A 238 -0.05 9.33 25.75
N SER A 239 0.61 10.08 24.88
CA SER A 239 0.23 11.44 24.49
C SER A 239 0.22 11.58 22.97
N PRO A 240 -0.77 12.29 22.38
CA PRO A 240 -0.85 12.47 20.93
C PRO A 240 0.27 13.35 20.35
N CYS A 241 0.95 14.14 21.16
CA CYS A 241 1.84 15.20 20.67
C CYS A 241 3.27 15.16 21.23
N ARG A 242 3.66 14.11 21.97
CA ARG A 242 5.00 14.00 22.56
C ARG A 242 5.26 12.59 23.10
N GLY A 243 6.55 12.32 23.37
CA GLY A 243 6.94 11.10 24.09
C GLY A 243 6.83 9.82 23.27
N PHE A 244 6.75 9.92 21.95
CA PHE A 244 6.77 8.76 21.10
C PHE A 244 8.09 8.00 21.21
N VAL A 245 8.01 6.69 21.30
CA VAL A 245 9.13 5.76 21.26
C VAL A 245 8.95 4.80 20.11
N TYR A 246 10.03 4.42 19.46
CA TYR A 246 10.01 3.47 18.35
C TYR A 246 9.43 2.12 18.80
N GLY A 247 8.42 1.65 18.10
CA GLY A 247 7.70 0.41 18.40
C GLY A 247 8.16 -0.77 17.55
N GLY A 248 8.56 -0.50 16.30
CA GLY A 248 9.00 -1.53 15.35
C GLY A 248 8.54 -1.27 13.92
N THR A 249 8.86 -2.19 13.03
CA THR A 249 8.36 -2.25 11.66
C THR A 249 7.06 -3.04 11.62
N LEU A 250 6.01 -2.50 10.97
CA LEU A 250 4.74 -3.17 10.76
C LEU A 250 4.80 -4.14 9.58
N VAL A 251 5.28 -3.63 8.46
CA VAL A 251 5.40 -4.36 7.19
C VAL A 251 6.52 -3.74 6.36
N ASP A 252 7.20 -4.56 5.59
CA ASP A 252 8.22 -4.17 4.62
C ASP A 252 7.80 -4.62 3.23
N ASN A 253 7.92 -3.75 2.21
CA ASN A 253 7.50 -4.06 0.84
C ASN A 253 8.17 -5.29 0.23
N ALA A 254 9.26 -5.75 0.81
CA ALA A 254 10.07 -6.85 0.29
C ALA A 254 10.32 -7.95 1.32
N ASP A 255 9.57 -7.97 2.42
CA ASP A 255 9.77 -8.88 3.56
C ASP A 255 11.17 -8.74 4.23
N LEU A 256 11.88 -7.60 4.07
CA LEU A 256 13.15 -7.36 4.75
C LEU A 256 12.91 -7.28 6.28
N GLY A 257 13.84 -7.80 7.06
CA GLY A 257 13.64 -8.02 8.49
C GLY A 257 13.06 -9.41 8.82
N LEU A 258 12.25 -9.99 7.94
CA LEU A 258 11.80 -11.38 8.01
C LEU A 258 12.62 -12.30 7.11
N CYS A 259 13.24 -11.75 6.06
CA CYS A 259 14.13 -12.43 5.12
C CYS A 259 15.43 -11.64 4.97
N ASP A 260 16.53 -12.36 4.72
CA ASP A 260 17.86 -11.73 4.50
C ASP A 260 17.97 -11.03 3.14
N THR A 261 17.09 -11.36 2.19
CA THR A 261 17.08 -10.80 0.84
C THR A 261 15.67 -10.40 0.43
N ALA A 262 15.57 -9.29 -0.28
CA ALA A 262 14.30 -8.78 -0.77
C ALA A 262 13.54 -9.81 -1.60
N ARG A 263 12.29 -10.05 -1.25
CA ARG A 263 11.37 -10.99 -1.92
C ARG A 263 10.41 -10.28 -2.89
N TYR A 264 10.42 -8.97 -2.89
CA TYR A 264 9.67 -8.12 -3.81
C TYR A 264 10.46 -6.81 -4.04
N PHE A 265 9.93 -5.92 -4.86
CA PHE A 265 10.51 -4.63 -5.17
C PHE A 265 10.46 -3.67 -3.96
N THR A 266 11.59 -3.07 -3.59
CA THR A 266 11.72 -2.10 -2.50
C THR A 266 11.44 -0.68 -3.03
N GLY A 267 10.19 -0.24 -2.96
CA GLY A 267 9.84 1.15 -3.26
C GLY A 267 9.42 1.90 -1.99
N ASN A 268 8.83 3.09 -2.12
CA ASN A 268 8.25 3.77 -0.97
C ASN A 268 7.08 2.97 -0.39
N ASN A 269 6.76 3.19 0.89
CA ASN A 269 5.63 2.55 1.56
C ASN A 269 4.86 3.61 2.34
N HIS A 270 3.54 3.54 2.30
CA HIS A 270 2.64 4.41 3.03
C HIS A 270 1.35 3.67 3.34
N GLY A 271 0.81 3.86 4.52
CA GLY A 271 -0.42 3.23 4.94
C GLY A 271 -0.68 3.42 6.43
N SER A 272 -1.63 2.68 6.95
CA SER A 272 -2.11 2.82 8.31
C SER A 272 -2.59 1.50 8.89
N ILE A 273 -2.99 1.53 10.17
CA ILE A 273 -3.68 0.41 10.81
C ILE A 273 -5.13 0.78 11.10
N GLU A 274 -6.04 -0.20 11.09
CA GLU A 274 -7.44 0.03 11.46
C GLU A 274 -8.04 -1.21 12.09
N GLN A 275 -8.95 -1.00 13.07
CA GLN A 275 -9.72 -2.08 13.66
C GLN A 275 -11.04 -2.27 12.92
N ILE A 276 -11.19 -3.39 12.22
CA ILE A 276 -12.37 -3.70 11.45
C ILE A 276 -13.02 -4.96 12.04
N ASN A 277 -14.26 -4.81 12.52
CA ASN A 277 -15.01 -5.91 13.13
C ASN A 277 -14.24 -6.67 14.24
N GLY A 278 -13.52 -5.91 15.09
CA GLY A 278 -12.76 -6.44 16.22
C GLY A 278 -11.38 -7.02 15.90
N ARG A 279 -10.98 -7.04 14.63
CA ARG A 279 -9.65 -7.49 14.18
C ARG A 279 -8.85 -6.31 13.67
N TRP A 280 -7.55 -6.27 13.97
CA TRP A 280 -6.64 -5.23 13.47
C TRP A 280 -6.03 -5.62 12.14
N TYR A 281 -5.82 -4.63 11.29
CA TYR A 281 -5.21 -4.75 9.96
C TYR A 281 -4.19 -3.64 9.75
N VAL A 282 -3.13 -3.93 8.98
CA VAL A 282 -2.28 -2.91 8.36
C VAL A 282 -2.63 -2.82 6.89
N PHE A 283 -2.89 -1.60 6.42
CA PHE A 283 -3.02 -1.26 5.01
C PHE A 283 -1.71 -0.62 4.57
N TYR A 284 -1.24 -0.97 3.39
CA TYR A 284 0.01 -0.49 2.81
C TYR A 284 -0.07 -0.63 1.28
N HIS A 285 1.01 -0.36 0.54
CA HIS A 285 0.99 -0.55 -0.90
C HIS A 285 2.23 -1.28 -1.42
N ARG A 286 2.14 -1.80 -2.63
CA ARG A 286 3.24 -2.38 -3.39
C ARG A 286 3.34 -1.71 -4.76
N HIS A 287 4.52 -1.75 -5.36
CA HIS A 287 4.79 -1.22 -6.69
C HIS A 287 4.53 -2.25 -7.78
N THR A 288 4.06 -1.77 -8.92
CA THR A 288 3.82 -2.57 -10.13
C THR A 288 4.35 -1.86 -11.36
N ASN A 289 4.20 -2.45 -12.55
CA ASN A 289 4.56 -1.88 -13.85
C ASN A 289 6.01 -1.41 -13.94
N SER A 290 6.93 -2.01 -13.17
CA SER A 290 8.34 -1.57 -13.11
C SER A 290 8.49 -0.06 -12.85
N SER A 291 7.61 0.53 -12.06
CA SER A 291 7.48 1.97 -11.84
C SER A 291 7.26 2.29 -10.38
N LEU A 292 7.80 3.43 -9.92
CA LEU A 292 7.45 4.01 -8.62
C LEU A 292 6.04 4.60 -8.60
N PHE A 293 5.49 4.90 -9.78
CA PHE A 293 4.25 5.65 -9.97
C PHE A 293 3.04 4.78 -10.30
N CYS A 294 3.11 3.49 -9.97
CA CYS A 294 2.04 2.55 -10.26
C CYS A 294 1.91 1.59 -9.08
N ARG A 295 1.15 1.98 -8.07
CA ARG A 295 1.10 1.33 -6.77
C ARG A 295 -0.29 0.75 -6.49
N GLN A 296 -0.35 -0.46 -5.94
CA GLN A 296 -1.58 -1.15 -5.58
C GLN A 296 -1.70 -1.30 -4.07
N GLY A 297 -2.91 -1.07 -3.53
CA GLY A 297 -3.19 -1.25 -2.10
C GLY A 297 -3.16 -2.71 -1.66
N MET A 298 -2.52 -2.96 -0.53
CA MET A 298 -2.34 -4.25 0.12
C MET A 298 -2.87 -4.19 1.55
N VAL A 299 -3.25 -5.33 2.12
CA VAL A 299 -3.72 -5.41 3.50
C VAL A 299 -3.33 -6.74 4.14
N GLU A 300 -2.87 -6.68 5.39
CA GLU A 300 -2.60 -7.87 6.19
C GLU A 300 -3.24 -7.73 7.57
N PRO A 301 -3.76 -8.83 8.16
CA PRO A 301 -4.15 -8.81 9.56
C PRO A 301 -2.93 -8.69 10.45
N ILE A 302 -3.06 -7.92 11.52
CA ILE A 302 -2.03 -7.74 12.54
C ILE A 302 -2.58 -8.11 13.93
N GLU A 303 -1.67 -8.34 14.87
CA GLU A 303 -1.99 -8.54 16.28
C GLU A 303 -1.31 -7.46 17.10
N ILE A 304 -2.08 -6.76 17.94
CA ILE A 304 -1.53 -5.90 18.98
C ILE A 304 -1.41 -6.75 20.25
N LEU A 305 -0.20 -7.05 20.66
CA LEU A 305 0.09 -7.88 21.82
C LEU A 305 -0.31 -7.18 23.14
N PRO A 306 -0.47 -7.91 24.24
CA PRO A 306 -0.86 -7.29 25.53
C PRO A 306 0.10 -6.21 26.05
N ASP A 307 1.35 -6.21 25.59
CA ASP A 307 2.36 -5.18 25.90
C ASP A 307 2.36 -4.00 24.91
N GLY A 308 1.42 -3.99 23.96
CA GLY A 308 1.26 -2.95 22.93
C GLY A 308 2.15 -3.13 21.71
N ARG A 309 3.02 -4.13 21.66
CA ARG A 309 3.86 -4.40 20.48
C ARG A 309 3.04 -5.01 19.35
N ILE A 310 3.42 -4.67 18.11
CA ILE A 310 2.89 -5.24 16.88
C ILE A 310 4.06 -5.94 16.19
N PRO A 311 4.08 -7.29 16.10
CA PRO A 311 5.08 -8.01 15.33
C PRO A 311 5.01 -7.62 13.85
N GLN A 312 6.16 -7.51 13.19
CA GLN A 312 6.20 -7.32 11.74
C GLN A 312 5.44 -8.45 11.04
N VAL A 313 4.59 -8.10 10.10
CA VAL A 313 3.84 -9.07 9.31
C VAL A 313 4.51 -9.33 7.96
N GLU A 314 4.35 -10.55 7.50
CA GLU A 314 4.79 -11.02 6.20
C GLU A 314 3.80 -10.57 5.11
N ILE A 315 4.29 -10.22 3.93
CA ILE A 315 3.43 -9.97 2.76
C ILE A 315 2.83 -11.28 2.29
N THR A 316 1.49 -11.34 2.16
CA THR A 316 0.79 -12.54 1.74
C THR A 316 -0.12 -12.35 0.53
N THR A 317 -0.42 -13.45 -0.15
CA THR A 317 -1.49 -13.51 -1.16
C THR A 317 -2.87 -13.51 -0.49
N SER A 318 -2.96 -14.03 0.75
CA SER A 318 -4.22 -14.22 1.49
C SER A 318 -4.93 -12.92 1.86
N GLY A 319 -4.20 -11.83 1.99
CA GLY A 319 -4.78 -10.51 2.22
C GLY A 319 -5.71 -10.42 3.43
N PRO A 320 -6.87 -9.75 3.30
CA PRO A 320 -7.74 -9.42 4.42
C PRO A 320 -8.32 -10.64 5.15
N ASN A 321 -8.41 -11.79 4.52
CA ASN A 321 -8.89 -13.00 5.19
C ASN A 321 -7.89 -13.49 6.25
N GLY A 322 -6.59 -13.29 6.01
CA GLY A 322 -5.53 -13.79 6.86
C GLY A 322 -5.60 -15.30 7.10
N ALA A 323 -6.24 -16.01 6.18
CA ALA A 323 -6.42 -17.46 6.21
C ALA A 323 -5.95 -18.05 4.88
N PRO A 324 -5.40 -19.25 4.87
CA PRO A 324 -4.96 -19.90 3.64
C PRO A 324 -6.08 -20.04 2.62
N LEU A 325 -5.79 -19.70 1.36
CA LEU A 325 -6.74 -19.81 0.29
C LEU A 325 -6.99 -21.28 -0.10
N PRO A 326 -8.23 -21.71 -0.36
CA PRO A 326 -8.54 -23.09 -0.75
C PRO A 326 -8.10 -23.37 -2.18
N ALA A 327 -6.90 -23.94 -2.38
CA ALA A 327 -6.22 -24.03 -3.67
C ALA A 327 -7.08 -24.66 -4.79
N VAL A 328 -7.81 -25.74 -4.49
CA VAL A 328 -8.63 -26.48 -5.48
C VAL A 328 -9.96 -25.77 -5.77
N GLU A 329 -10.51 -25.05 -4.79
CA GLU A 329 -11.78 -24.35 -4.95
C GLU A 329 -11.63 -23.03 -5.72
N LEU A 330 -10.41 -22.48 -5.79
CA LEU A 330 -10.12 -21.34 -6.64
C LEU A 330 -10.31 -21.74 -8.10
N ARG A 331 -11.14 -20.99 -8.82
CA ARG A 331 -11.28 -21.15 -10.26
C ARG A 331 -9.93 -21.05 -10.97
N GLU A 332 -9.13 -20.09 -10.53
CA GLU A 332 -7.74 -19.86 -10.88
C GLU A 332 -7.08 -18.95 -9.83
N LEU A 333 -5.80 -19.16 -9.59
CA LEU A 333 -4.94 -18.28 -8.81
C LEU A 333 -4.31 -17.27 -9.77
N PRO A 334 -4.74 -16.00 -9.77
CA PRO A 334 -4.21 -15.00 -10.69
C PRO A 334 -2.77 -14.67 -10.34
N ALA A 335 -1.93 -14.53 -11.36
CA ALA A 335 -0.51 -14.27 -11.14
C ALA A 335 -0.24 -12.92 -10.45
N TYR A 336 -1.10 -11.94 -10.66
CA TYR A 336 -0.98 -10.64 -9.98
C TYR A 336 -1.15 -10.74 -8.45
N ALA A 337 -1.71 -11.83 -7.92
CA ALA A 337 -1.81 -12.04 -6.48
C ALA A 337 -0.49 -12.55 -5.85
N ALA A 338 0.57 -12.72 -6.65
CA ALA A 338 1.88 -13.08 -6.11
C ALA A 338 2.36 -12.05 -5.09
N CYS A 339 2.73 -12.52 -3.91
CA CYS A 339 3.28 -11.70 -2.83
C CYS A 339 4.82 -11.67 -2.88
N ASN A 340 5.45 -12.64 -3.52
CA ASN A 340 6.88 -12.62 -3.79
C ASN A 340 7.15 -12.64 -5.30
N LEU A 341 8.05 -11.78 -5.74
CA LEU A 341 8.46 -11.66 -7.14
C LEU A 341 9.89 -11.14 -7.20
N TYR A 342 10.85 -12.03 -7.40
CA TYR A 342 12.27 -11.71 -7.29
C TYR A 342 13.15 -12.58 -8.18
N MET A 343 14.40 -12.20 -8.26
CA MET A 343 15.48 -12.97 -8.87
C MET A 343 16.58 -13.20 -7.82
N THR A 344 17.56 -14.03 -8.16
CA THR A 344 18.77 -14.27 -7.32
C THR A 344 19.54 -12.99 -6.97
N GLN A 345 19.37 -11.92 -7.78
CA GLN A 345 19.83 -10.57 -7.43
C GLN A 345 18.61 -9.73 -7.03
N PRO A 346 18.70 -8.90 -6.00
CA PRO A 346 17.57 -8.07 -5.59
C PRO A 346 17.13 -7.15 -6.74
N PRO A 347 15.81 -6.94 -6.91
CA PRO A 347 15.28 -6.02 -7.90
C PRO A 347 15.84 -4.62 -7.60
N GLN A 348 16.40 -3.98 -8.63
CA GLN A 348 16.85 -2.59 -8.53
C GLN A 348 15.71 -1.68 -9.00
N VAL A 349 15.38 -0.72 -8.14
CA VAL A 349 14.55 0.43 -8.51
C VAL A 349 15.34 1.31 -9.45
N ASN A 350 14.75 1.85 -10.50
CA ASN A 350 15.26 2.86 -11.45
C ASN A 350 15.59 2.36 -12.84
N ALA A 351 15.04 1.27 -13.28
CA ALA A 351 14.99 1.06 -14.70
C ALA A 351 13.80 1.84 -15.28
N GLU A 352 14.03 2.67 -16.27
CA GLU A 352 12.97 3.22 -17.10
C GLU A 352 12.08 2.09 -17.59
N ALA A 353 10.77 2.33 -17.68
CA ALA A 353 9.84 1.34 -18.18
C ALA A 353 10.36 0.73 -19.50
N GLY A 354 10.51 -0.58 -19.56
CA GLY A 354 11.07 -1.31 -20.69
C GLY A 354 12.59 -1.60 -20.64
N GLN A 355 13.34 -1.06 -19.69
CA GLN A 355 14.76 -1.37 -19.49
C GLN A 355 15.03 -2.25 -18.27
N ASN A 356 13.99 -2.52 -17.46
CA ASN A 356 14.15 -3.34 -16.27
C ASN A 356 14.32 -4.83 -16.64
N PRO A 357 15.41 -5.49 -16.26
CA PRO A 357 15.59 -6.92 -16.47
C PRO A 357 14.73 -7.78 -15.52
N PHE A 358 14.11 -7.18 -14.51
CA PHE A 358 13.34 -7.86 -13.47
C PHE A 358 11.91 -8.14 -13.90
N PRO A 359 11.27 -9.18 -13.34
CA PRO A 359 9.85 -9.43 -13.54
C PRO A 359 9.01 -8.38 -12.81
N TYR A 360 7.86 -8.06 -13.35
CA TYR A 360 6.92 -7.13 -12.74
C TYR A 360 5.48 -7.46 -13.10
N ILE A 361 4.54 -7.03 -12.25
CA ILE A 361 3.12 -7.09 -12.50
C ILE A 361 2.73 -5.93 -13.42
N THR A 362 1.95 -6.20 -14.45
CA THR A 362 1.46 -5.21 -15.42
C THR A 362 0.11 -5.64 -15.98
N GLN A 363 -0.46 -4.84 -16.87
CA GLN A 363 -1.69 -5.13 -17.61
C GLN A 363 -1.53 -4.76 -19.08
N ASP A 364 -2.40 -5.32 -19.93
CA ASP A 364 -2.48 -4.88 -21.32
C ASP A 364 -3.39 -3.64 -21.43
N GLY A 365 -3.06 -2.72 -22.34
CA GLY A 365 -3.86 -1.52 -22.61
C GLY A 365 -3.46 -0.29 -21.78
N ALA A 366 -4.38 0.65 -21.68
CA ALA A 366 -4.21 1.92 -21.00
C ALA A 366 -4.78 1.88 -19.57
N ASP A 367 -4.59 2.99 -18.87
CA ASP A 367 -5.28 3.26 -17.60
C ASP A 367 -6.80 3.22 -17.79
N VAL A 368 -7.51 2.69 -16.81
CA VAL A 368 -8.97 2.55 -16.87
C VAL A 368 -9.61 3.06 -15.60
N MET A 369 -10.72 3.74 -15.76
CA MET A 369 -11.54 4.15 -14.62
C MET A 369 -12.54 3.05 -14.24
N PRO A 370 -13.01 3.01 -12.99
CA PRO A 370 -13.96 2.01 -12.51
C PRO A 370 -15.25 1.89 -13.36
N GLU A 371 -15.67 2.95 -14.04
CA GLU A 371 -16.85 2.98 -14.91
C GLU A 371 -16.61 2.42 -16.33
N SER A 372 -15.36 2.14 -16.71
CA SER A 372 -15.03 1.61 -18.04
C SER A 372 -15.71 0.26 -18.28
N GLU A 373 -16.23 0.02 -19.47
CA GLU A 373 -16.90 -1.24 -19.84
C GLU A 373 -15.94 -2.44 -19.86
N SER A 374 -14.70 -2.21 -20.30
CA SER A 374 -13.65 -3.24 -20.36
C SER A 374 -12.61 -3.00 -19.28
N LYS A 375 -12.32 -4.05 -18.54
CA LYS A 375 -11.30 -4.05 -17.48
C LYS A 375 -10.16 -4.99 -17.86
N PRO A 376 -8.91 -4.51 -17.90
CA PRO A 376 -7.77 -5.39 -18.08
C PRO A 376 -7.60 -6.27 -16.84
N GLU A 377 -7.08 -7.46 -17.04
CA GLU A 377 -6.59 -8.30 -15.96
C GLU A 377 -5.07 -8.19 -15.90
N ALA A 378 -4.53 -7.97 -14.72
CA ALA A 378 -3.09 -7.89 -14.54
C ALA A 378 -2.43 -9.27 -14.61
N TYR A 379 -1.18 -9.29 -15.02
CA TYR A 379 -0.36 -10.49 -15.13
C TYR A 379 1.10 -10.17 -14.80
N ILE A 380 1.93 -11.17 -14.60
CA ILE A 380 3.39 -10.99 -14.43
C ILE A 380 4.05 -11.12 -15.81
N CYS A 381 4.89 -10.15 -16.15
CA CYS A 381 5.70 -10.20 -17.36
C CYS A 381 7.20 -10.26 -17.04
N ASN A 382 7.99 -10.37 -18.10
CA ASN A 382 9.44 -10.38 -18.06
C ASN A 382 10.04 -11.46 -17.14
N LEU A 383 9.37 -12.62 -17.07
CA LEU A 383 9.92 -13.78 -16.38
C LEU A 383 11.06 -14.35 -17.21
N THR A 384 12.25 -14.39 -16.64
CA THR A 384 13.48 -14.96 -17.21
C THR A 384 14.01 -16.09 -16.31
N PRO A 385 14.90 -16.96 -16.78
CA PRO A 385 15.42 -18.06 -15.98
C PRO A 385 15.97 -17.62 -14.64
N GLY A 386 15.54 -18.29 -13.58
CA GLY A 386 15.88 -17.94 -12.18
C GLY A 386 14.89 -16.98 -11.50
N THR A 387 13.94 -16.41 -12.23
CA THR A 387 12.84 -15.63 -11.61
C THR A 387 11.98 -16.53 -10.74
N VAL A 388 11.59 -16.05 -9.57
CA VAL A 388 10.72 -16.72 -8.60
C VAL A 388 9.44 -15.92 -8.41
N VAL A 389 8.31 -16.59 -8.57
CA VAL A 389 6.96 -16.09 -8.30
C VAL A 389 6.40 -16.87 -7.14
N GLY A 390 6.06 -16.21 -6.03
CA GLY A 390 5.59 -16.86 -4.81
C GLY A 390 4.21 -16.41 -4.37
N PHE A 391 3.45 -17.36 -3.84
CA PHE A 391 2.11 -17.16 -3.28
C PHE A 391 2.05 -17.75 -1.87
N LYS A 392 1.49 -17.01 -0.91
CA LYS A 392 1.40 -17.38 0.50
C LYS A 392 0.03 -17.01 1.05
N TYR A 393 -0.70 -17.88 1.69
CA TYR A 393 -0.60 -19.31 1.81
C TYR A 393 -1.82 -19.97 1.18
N LEU A 394 -1.68 -21.21 0.72
CA LEU A 394 -2.77 -22.00 0.15
C LEU A 394 -2.97 -23.29 0.97
N ASN A 395 -4.21 -23.75 1.04
CA ASN A 395 -4.57 -25.04 1.57
C ASN A 395 -4.76 -26.01 0.42
N PHE A 396 -3.82 -26.94 0.25
CA PHE A 396 -3.84 -27.97 -0.78
C PHE A 396 -4.52 -29.22 -0.27
N GLN A 397 -5.39 -29.78 -1.09
CA GLN A 397 -6.08 -31.05 -0.80
C GLN A 397 -6.24 -31.85 -2.09
N ASN A 398 -5.67 -33.08 -2.11
CA ASN A 398 -5.76 -34.03 -3.22
C ASN A 398 -5.31 -33.46 -4.58
N VAL A 399 -4.34 -32.52 -4.60
CA VAL A 399 -3.84 -31.96 -5.85
C VAL A 399 -2.96 -32.97 -6.57
N THR A 400 -3.33 -33.31 -7.79
CA THR A 400 -2.60 -34.25 -8.66
C THR A 400 -2.07 -33.63 -9.93
N LYS A 401 -2.55 -32.43 -10.30
CA LYS A 401 -2.13 -31.70 -11.49
C LYS A 401 -2.00 -30.22 -11.21
N VAL A 402 -1.05 -29.61 -11.87
CA VAL A 402 -0.85 -28.16 -11.85
C VAL A 402 -0.89 -27.63 -13.28
N SER A 403 -1.64 -26.56 -13.48
CA SER A 403 -1.71 -25.85 -14.76
C SER A 403 -1.20 -24.43 -14.61
N VAL A 404 -0.50 -23.93 -15.63
CA VAL A 404 -0.09 -22.53 -15.73
C VAL A 404 -0.58 -21.93 -17.04
N LYS A 405 -1.03 -20.66 -17.00
CA LYS A 405 -1.45 -19.89 -18.17
C LYS A 405 -0.35 -18.92 -18.55
N THR A 406 0.32 -19.19 -19.64
CA THR A 406 1.52 -18.44 -20.06
C THR A 406 1.41 -17.95 -21.50
N ARG A 407 2.19 -16.92 -21.82
CA ARG A 407 2.55 -16.52 -23.18
C ARG A 407 4.02 -16.11 -23.21
N GLY A 408 4.67 -16.19 -24.34
CA GLY A 408 6.04 -15.73 -24.53
C GLY A 408 6.90 -16.64 -25.37
N MET A 409 8.13 -16.20 -25.63
CA MET A 409 9.10 -16.90 -26.46
C MET A 409 10.14 -17.55 -25.57
N CYS A 410 9.80 -18.70 -25.00
CA CYS A 410 10.71 -19.50 -24.18
C CYS A 410 10.91 -20.89 -24.78
N TYR A 411 12.16 -21.33 -24.83
CA TYR A 411 12.56 -22.67 -25.30
C TYR A 411 12.82 -23.55 -24.07
N TYR A 412 12.28 -24.75 -24.09
CA TYR A 412 12.34 -25.69 -22.95
C TYR A 412 11.83 -25.04 -21.66
N GLY A 413 10.84 -24.15 -21.79
CA GLY A 413 10.31 -23.32 -20.73
C GLY A 413 9.39 -24.04 -19.78
N GLY A 414 9.39 -23.60 -18.54
CA GLY A 414 8.54 -24.09 -17.49
C GLY A 414 8.94 -23.50 -16.16
N PHE A 415 8.38 -24.11 -15.13
CA PHE A 415 8.63 -23.69 -13.76
C PHE A 415 8.96 -24.89 -12.88
N ASP A 416 10.07 -24.83 -12.17
CA ASP A 416 10.25 -25.67 -11.01
C ASP A 416 9.26 -25.21 -9.93
N VAL A 417 8.54 -26.15 -9.34
CA VAL A 417 7.56 -25.89 -8.29
C VAL A 417 8.19 -26.22 -6.94
N LEU A 418 8.15 -25.24 -6.01
CA LEU A 418 8.72 -25.36 -4.69
C LEU A 418 7.67 -25.01 -3.63
N LEU A 419 7.80 -25.53 -2.42
CA LEU A 419 6.93 -25.23 -1.28
C LEU A 419 7.57 -24.26 -0.28
N THR A 420 8.86 -24.00 -0.43
CA THR A 420 9.59 -22.94 0.30
C THR A 420 10.46 -22.18 -0.70
N ALA A 421 10.73 -20.92 -0.43
CA ALA A 421 11.42 -20.00 -1.34
C ALA A 421 12.77 -20.53 -1.85
N ASP A 422 13.54 -21.17 -0.97
CA ASP A 422 14.88 -21.66 -1.21
C ASP A 422 14.95 -23.21 -1.16
N GLY A 423 13.78 -23.88 -1.28
CA GLY A 423 13.70 -25.35 -1.19
C GLY A 423 14.05 -26.07 -2.50
N GLU A 424 14.08 -27.40 -2.39
CA GLU A 424 14.20 -28.27 -3.57
C GLU A 424 12.88 -28.34 -4.32
N PRO A 425 12.90 -28.40 -5.66
CA PRO A 425 11.69 -28.56 -6.45
C PRO A 425 10.97 -29.90 -6.16
N ILE A 426 9.67 -29.83 -5.93
CA ILE A 426 8.83 -31.04 -5.86
C ILE A 426 8.48 -31.58 -7.25
N GLY A 427 8.71 -30.80 -8.29
CA GLY A 427 8.50 -31.14 -9.68
C GLY A 427 8.59 -29.94 -10.62
N THR A 428 8.23 -30.15 -11.87
CA THR A 428 8.30 -29.11 -12.90
C THR A 428 6.97 -29.06 -13.66
N VAL A 429 6.47 -27.85 -13.91
CA VAL A 429 5.32 -27.59 -14.79
C VAL A 429 5.84 -26.98 -16.09
N SER A 430 5.48 -27.60 -17.25
CA SER A 430 5.85 -27.06 -18.55
C SER A 430 5.08 -25.78 -18.88
N ALA A 431 5.68 -24.88 -19.64
CA ALA A 431 5.04 -23.68 -20.16
C ALA A 431 4.89 -23.76 -21.69
N ALA A 432 3.78 -23.25 -22.20
CA ALA A 432 3.57 -23.16 -23.65
C ALA A 432 4.43 -22.02 -24.24
N ARG A 433 4.92 -22.25 -25.48
CA ARG A 433 5.57 -21.21 -26.27
C ARG A 433 4.58 -20.62 -27.26
N GLY A 434 4.48 -19.30 -27.31
CA GLY A 434 3.63 -18.58 -28.26
C GLY A 434 3.24 -17.20 -27.74
N ASN A 435 2.63 -16.41 -28.62
CA ASN A 435 2.20 -15.04 -28.28
C ASN A 435 0.79 -15.00 -27.66
N GLU A 436 0.06 -16.11 -27.72
CA GLU A 436 -1.28 -16.21 -27.15
C GLU A 436 -1.26 -16.85 -25.77
N TRP A 437 -2.16 -16.41 -24.90
CA TRP A 437 -2.36 -17.00 -23.59
C TRP A 437 -2.81 -18.46 -23.70
N THR A 438 -1.97 -19.39 -23.27
CA THR A 438 -2.20 -20.83 -23.39
C THR A 438 -2.02 -21.52 -22.04
N TRP A 439 -2.97 -22.37 -21.68
CA TRP A 439 -2.88 -23.26 -20.54
C TRP A 439 -2.01 -24.48 -20.87
N GLN A 440 -1.09 -24.79 -19.98
CA GLN A 440 -0.32 -26.01 -19.99
C GLN A 440 -0.49 -26.74 -18.66
N THR A 441 -0.89 -28.01 -18.73
CA THR A 441 -1.15 -28.85 -17.55
C THR A 441 -0.06 -29.92 -17.43
N THR A 442 0.40 -30.16 -16.21
CA THR A 442 1.37 -31.21 -15.91
C THR A 442 0.86 -32.05 -14.73
N GLU A 443 1.02 -33.37 -14.81
CA GLU A 443 0.81 -34.27 -13.67
C GLU A 443 1.85 -33.98 -12.61
N LEU A 444 1.41 -33.38 -11.51
CA LEU A 444 2.25 -33.04 -10.38
C LEU A 444 1.41 -33.06 -9.10
N ALA A 445 1.71 -33.97 -8.22
CA ALA A 445 1.08 -34.02 -6.91
C ALA A 445 1.69 -32.98 -5.99
N ILE A 446 0.83 -32.22 -5.30
CA ILE A 446 1.25 -31.34 -4.21
C ILE A 446 0.80 -31.99 -2.89
N PRO A 447 1.69 -32.09 -1.89
CA PRO A 447 1.31 -32.62 -0.58
C PRO A 447 0.14 -31.85 0.05
N ASP A 448 -0.79 -32.59 0.65
CA ASP A 448 -1.91 -31.99 1.38
C ASP A 448 -1.42 -31.15 2.57
N GLY A 449 -2.13 -30.06 2.82
CA GLY A 449 -1.88 -29.14 3.92
C GLY A 449 -1.72 -27.69 3.49
N ILE A 450 -1.36 -26.86 4.47
CA ILE A 450 -1.14 -25.43 4.27
C ILE A 450 0.32 -25.21 3.94
N SER A 451 0.59 -24.61 2.78
CA SER A 451 1.94 -24.19 2.39
C SER A 451 1.94 -22.98 1.48
N ALA A 452 3.08 -22.34 1.36
CA ALA A 452 3.38 -21.46 0.23
C ALA A 452 3.60 -22.30 -1.02
N ILE A 453 3.52 -21.66 -2.20
CA ILE A 453 3.95 -22.25 -3.46
C ILE A 453 4.76 -21.24 -4.25
N TYR A 454 5.86 -21.71 -4.82
CA TYR A 454 6.76 -20.89 -5.64
C TYR A 454 6.95 -21.54 -7.00
N PHE A 455 6.98 -20.70 -8.03
CA PHE A 455 7.25 -21.06 -9.40
C PHE A 455 8.58 -20.42 -9.81
N ARG A 456 9.66 -21.19 -9.90
CA ARG A 456 10.97 -20.74 -10.34
C ARG A 456 11.13 -21.03 -11.83
N MET A 457 11.22 -19.97 -12.65
CA MET A 457 11.30 -20.11 -14.08
C MET A 457 12.60 -20.78 -14.52
N LYS A 458 12.50 -21.66 -15.51
CA LYS A 458 13.61 -22.35 -16.22
C LYS A 458 13.42 -22.30 -17.74
N GLY A 459 14.47 -22.63 -18.46
CA GLY A 459 14.50 -22.61 -19.93
C GLY A 459 15.33 -21.45 -20.48
N TYR A 460 15.03 -21.01 -21.72
CA TYR A 460 15.73 -19.91 -22.39
C TYR A 460 14.73 -18.96 -23.02
N GLY A 461 14.86 -17.68 -22.72
CA GLY A 461 13.95 -16.63 -23.23
C GLY A 461 13.07 -16.03 -22.14
N THR A 462 11.92 -15.51 -22.53
CA THR A 462 11.05 -14.73 -21.62
C THR A 462 9.62 -15.26 -21.68
N LEU A 463 8.97 -15.34 -20.52
CA LEU A 463 7.55 -15.68 -20.36
C LEU A 463 6.81 -14.56 -19.63
N SER A 464 5.50 -14.55 -19.86
CA SER A 464 4.51 -13.92 -18.99
C SER A 464 3.62 -14.99 -18.37
N LEU A 465 3.17 -14.78 -17.13
CA LEU A 465 2.30 -15.67 -16.38
C LEU A 465 1.01 -14.92 -16.02
N ALA A 466 -0.15 -15.46 -16.43
CA ALA A 466 -1.45 -14.88 -16.09
C ALA A 466 -2.07 -15.55 -14.86
N ALA A 467 -1.98 -16.87 -14.76
CA ALA A 467 -2.62 -17.61 -13.67
C ALA A 467 -2.04 -19.02 -13.49
N ALA A 468 -2.34 -19.63 -12.36
CA ALA A 468 -2.15 -21.04 -12.08
C ALA A 468 -3.49 -21.71 -11.68
N LYS A 469 -3.60 -23.03 -11.82
CA LYS A 469 -4.70 -23.87 -11.33
C LYS A 469 -4.18 -25.14 -10.71
N PHE A 470 -4.90 -25.61 -9.72
CA PHE A 470 -4.62 -26.84 -9.00
C PHE A 470 -5.80 -27.80 -9.14
N HIS A 471 -5.53 -29.07 -9.56
CA HIS A 471 -6.57 -30.06 -9.86
C HIS A 471 -6.35 -31.36 -9.09
#